data_ef3a909f5d47d4e60ae3f6afaf8f804c
#
_entry.id   ef3a909f5d47d4e60ae3f6afaf8f804c
#
_cell.length_a   1.000
_cell.length_b   1.000
_cell.length_c   1.000
_cell.angle_alpha   90.00
_cell.angle_beta   90.00
_cell.angle_gamma   90.00
#
_symmetry.space_group_name_H-M   'P 1'
#
loop_
_entity.id
_entity.type
_entity.pdbx_description
1 polymer ?
#
loop_
_entity_poly.entity_id
_entity_poly.type
_entity_poly.pdbx_seq_one_letter_code
_entity_poly.pdbx_strand_id
1 'polypeptide(L)'
;MTDYIHRKIEETILEASKYFSVIAVSGPRQSGKSTLLTQLFPLYEKYSLKDLNILDYAKNDPIAFLNQTDEGIFIDEIQRCPQLLDYIQGIVDNNPKRHFALSGSSNFEVMKNLSESLAGRAGVFELLPMSIQEVTGKVDLDNLNQILYNGLYPSICAKKNIAKFFYPSYVKTYLEKDVRDLLQIKDQIRFTKFLKLCAARIGSLFNATELGAEVGVSSKTISHWLSVLQASYLITLLPPYYENIPKRLVKSPKLYFNDPGLACYLLDIETPQQLDRDKMRGAIFENMIVMEAIKHRYNMGLEGGVFFYRDSNQNEVDLLIKQEGELTAIEVKSSMTYSSSFEKALTQIEGWIKTPISTKAIVYSGDFENTSGNINLINYRHISSIL
;
A
#
# COMPACT_ATOMS: atom_id res chain seq x y z
N MET A 1 -10.48 -25.32 -5.06
CA MET A 1 -9.49 -24.48 -4.37
C MET A 1 -9.16 -23.35 -5.33
N THR A 2 -9.26 -22.09 -4.91
CA THR A 2 -8.75 -20.96 -5.73
C THR A 2 -7.23 -21.09 -5.75
N ASP A 3 -6.63 -21.13 -6.97
CA ASP A 3 -5.19 -21.19 -7.11
C ASP A 3 -4.54 -20.02 -6.37
N TYR A 4 -3.54 -20.34 -5.55
CA TYR A 4 -2.74 -19.33 -4.87
C TYR A 4 -2.00 -18.47 -5.91
N ILE A 5 -2.06 -17.15 -5.76
CA ILE A 5 -1.28 -16.23 -6.57
C ILE A 5 -0.03 -15.87 -5.77
N HIS A 6 1.13 -16.26 -6.29
CA HIS A 6 2.41 -15.98 -5.66
C HIS A 6 2.65 -14.48 -5.52
N ARG A 7 3.20 -14.09 -4.37
CA ARG A 7 3.51 -12.71 -4.05
C ARG A 7 5.00 -12.44 -4.29
N LYS A 8 5.31 -11.29 -4.84
CA LYS A 8 6.71 -10.92 -5.11
C LYS A 8 7.57 -10.77 -3.85
N ILE A 9 6.95 -10.46 -2.72
CA ILE A 9 7.62 -10.33 -1.42
C ILE A 9 8.06 -11.68 -0.80
N GLU A 10 7.65 -12.82 -1.35
CA GLU A 10 7.92 -14.16 -0.78
C GLU A 10 9.40 -14.43 -0.59
N GLU A 11 10.20 -14.19 -1.63
CA GLU A 11 11.65 -14.41 -1.59
C GLU A 11 12.33 -13.53 -0.54
N THR A 12 11.94 -12.25 -0.48
CA THR A 12 12.45 -11.29 0.49
C THR A 12 12.15 -11.72 1.93
N ILE A 13 10.93 -12.20 2.21
CA ILE A 13 10.55 -12.71 3.53
C ILE A 13 11.32 -13.97 3.88
N LEU A 14 11.46 -14.92 2.94
CA LEU A 14 12.22 -16.15 3.16
C LEU A 14 13.70 -15.88 3.38
N GLU A 15 14.28 -14.91 2.69
CA GLU A 15 15.65 -14.49 2.96
C GLU A 15 15.79 -13.87 4.35
N ALA A 16 14.92 -12.94 4.70
CA ALA A 16 14.92 -12.29 6.01
C ALA A 16 14.73 -13.29 7.16
N SER A 17 13.94 -14.34 6.96
CA SER A 17 13.71 -15.38 7.99
C SER A 17 14.97 -16.18 8.38
N LYS A 18 16.05 -16.09 7.60
CA LYS A 18 17.35 -16.66 7.95
C LYS A 18 18.11 -15.82 8.98
N TYR A 19 17.75 -14.55 9.11
CA TYR A 19 18.43 -13.58 9.97
C TYR A 19 17.59 -13.16 11.19
N PHE A 20 16.27 -13.20 11.05
CA PHE A 20 15.33 -12.76 12.09
C PHE A 20 14.53 -13.94 12.65
N SER A 21 14.50 -14.08 13.97
CA SER A 21 13.68 -15.08 14.65
C SER A 21 12.18 -14.77 14.55
N VAL A 22 11.80 -13.52 14.27
CA VAL A 22 10.41 -13.10 14.14
C VAL A 22 10.21 -12.48 12.74
N ILE A 23 9.20 -12.94 12.04
CA ILE A 23 8.73 -12.31 10.79
C ILE A 23 7.35 -11.73 11.04
N ALA A 24 7.21 -10.42 10.87
CA ALA A 24 5.93 -9.72 11.04
C ALA A 24 5.44 -9.15 9.71
N VAL A 25 4.22 -9.49 9.30
CA VAL A 25 3.60 -8.98 8.07
C VAL A 25 2.37 -8.16 8.42
N SER A 26 2.42 -6.87 8.11
CA SER A 26 1.32 -5.92 8.27
C SER A 26 0.70 -5.55 6.90
N GLY A 27 -0.42 -4.85 6.91
CA GLY A 27 -1.08 -4.39 5.68
C GLY A 27 -2.60 -4.36 5.80
N PRO A 28 -3.33 -3.86 4.79
CA PRO A 28 -4.77 -3.70 4.87
C PRO A 28 -5.49 -5.05 5.08
N ARG A 29 -6.71 -5.01 5.59
CA ARG A 29 -7.57 -6.20 5.64
C ARG A 29 -7.73 -6.79 4.24
N GLN A 30 -7.77 -8.12 4.15
CA GLN A 30 -7.94 -8.86 2.90
C GLN A 30 -6.79 -8.72 1.87
N SER A 31 -5.62 -8.21 2.24
CA SER A 31 -4.43 -8.20 1.37
C SER A 31 -3.75 -9.56 1.20
N GLY A 32 -4.16 -10.58 1.97
CA GLY A 32 -3.64 -11.95 1.84
C GLY A 32 -2.53 -12.31 2.82
N LYS A 33 -2.29 -11.54 3.88
CA LYS A 33 -1.21 -11.78 4.90
C LYS A 33 -1.22 -13.19 5.49
N SER A 34 -2.38 -13.62 6.01
CA SER A 34 -2.51 -14.95 6.64
C SER A 34 -2.28 -16.07 5.62
N THR A 35 -2.73 -15.89 4.37
CA THR A 35 -2.50 -16.83 3.28
C THR A 35 -1.02 -16.92 2.93
N LEU A 36 -0.36 -15.76 2.77
CA LEU A 36 1.08 -15.65 2.48
C LEU A 36 1.90 -16.39 3.55
N LEU A 37 1.73 -16.04 4.82
CA LEU A 37 2.50 -16.66 5.90
C LEU A 37 2.22 -18.17 6.06
N THR A 38 0.99 -18.62 5.80
CA THR A 38 0.66 -20.06 5.77
C THR A 38 1.39 -20.79 4.64
N GLN A 39 1.57 -20.15 3.49
CA GLN A 39 2.31 -20.75 2.36
C GLN A 39 3.82 -20.74 2.58
N LEU A 40 4.38 -19.68 3.14
CA LEU A 40 5.80 -19.56 3.39
C LEU A 40 6.29 -20.46 4.54
N PHE A 41 5.46 -20.64 5.56
CA PHE A 41 5.79 -21.40 6.77
C PHE A 41 4.80 -22.55 7.02
N PRO A 42 4.73 -23.56 6.12
CA PRO A 42 3.72 -24.62 6.18
C PRO A 42 3.88 -25.55 7.37
N LEU A 43 5.07 -25.60 7.98
CA LEU A 43 5.37 -26.41 9.17
C LEU A 43 5.08 -25.69 10.49
N TYR A 44 4.82 -24.36 10.44
CA TYR A 44 4.51 -23.61 11.66
C TYR A 44 3.09 -23.92 12.13
N GLU A 45 2.97 -24.13 13.44
CA GLU A 45 1.67 -24.28 14.07
C GLU A 45 0.92 -22.95 14.03
N LYS A 46 -0.33 -22.99 13.55
CA LYS A 46 -1.09 -21.77 13.25
C LYS A 46 -2.17 -21.52 14.30
N TYR A 47 -2.11 -20.33 14.90
CA TYR A 47 -3.11 -19.84 15.84
C TYR A 47 -3.71 -18.52 15.34
N SER A 48 -5.06 -18.46 15.27
CA SER A 48 -5.76 -17.21 14.96
C SER A 48 -6.40 -16.64 16.20
N LEU A 49 -5.95 -15.47 16.60
CA LEU A 49 -6.52 -14.74 17.73
C LEU A 49 -7.94 -14.18 17.46
N LYS A 50 -8.52 -14.47 16.26
CA LYS A 50 -9.95 -14.26 16.00
C LYS A 50 -10.82 -15.27 16.77
N ASP A 51 -10.31 -16.46 16.99
CA ASP A 51 -10.95 -17.46 17.84
C ASP A 51 -10.86 -17.01 19.30
N LEU A 52 -12.01 -16.94 19.94
CA LEU A 52 -12.11 -16.43 21.32
C LEU A 52 -11.46 -17.38 22.33
N ASN A 53 -11.51 -18.69 22.09
CA ASN A 53 -10.89 -19.66 22.98
C ASN A 53 -9.36 -19.57 22.90
N ILE A 54 -8.82 -19.44 21.69
CA ILE A 54 -7.38 -19.23 21.47
C ILE A 54 -6.93 -17.90 22.07
N LEU A 55 -7.71 -16.83 21.87
CA LEU A 55 -7.41 -15.52 22.44
C LEU A 55 -7.42 -15.55 23.98
N ASP A 56 -8.38 -16.23 24.56
CA ASP A 56 -8.51 -16.35 26.02
C ASP A 56 -7.33 -17.15 26.60
N TYR A 57 -6.96 -18.25 25.97
CA TYR A 57 -5.77 -19.04 26.34
C TYR A 57 -4.49 -18.19 26.24
N ALA A 58 -4.29 -17.51 25.13
CA ALA A 58 -3.12 -16.64 24.91
C ALA A 58 -3.00 -15.50 25.95
N LYS A 59 -4.14 -14.99 26.45
CA LYS A 59 -4.17 -13.97 27.50
C LYS A 59 -3.92 -14.52 28.91
N ASN A 60 -4.49 -15.68 29.23
CA ASN A 60 -4.45 -16.24 30.57
C ASN A 60 -3.14 -16.98 30.88
N ASP A 61 -2.55 -17.66 29.87
CA ASP A 61 -1.27 -18.34 29.99
C ASP A 61 -0.41 -18.18 28.74
N PRO A 62 0.15 -16.97 28.50
CA PRO A 62 0.97 -16.68 27.33
C PRO A 62 2.21 -17.58 27.23
N ILE A 63 2.79 -18.00 28.34
CA ILE A 63 3.98 -18.85 28.33
C ILE A 63 3.63 -20.25 27.84
N ALA A 64 2.59 -20.90 28.39
CA ALA A 64 2.14 -22.19 27.87
C ALA A 64 1.65 -22.13 26.46
N PHE A 65 0.95 -21.03 26.05
CA PHE A 65 0.50 -20.80 24.70
C PHE A 65 1.67 -20.75 23.70
N LEU A 66 2.76 -20.05 24.02
CA LEU A 66 3.92 -19.92 23.13
C LEU A 66 4.87 -21.12 23.15
N ASN A 67 4.73 -22.02 24.12
CA ASN A 67 5.58 -23.21 24.25
C ASN A 67 4.90 -24.53 23.86
N GLN A 68 3.78 -24.47 23.09
CA GLN A 68 3.07 -25.68 22.66
C GLN A 68 3.84 -26.53 21.66
N THR A 69 4.79 -25.95 20.93
CA THR A 69 5.61 -26.64 19.94
C THR A 69 7.05 -26.12 19.97
N ASP A 70 8.00 -26.98 19.64
CA ASP A 70 9.40 -26.58 19.43
C ASP A 70 9.66 -26.06 18.02
N GLU A 71 8.73 -26.27 17.10
CA GLU A 71 8.74 -25.71 15.75
C GLU A 71 8.30 -24.24 15.75
N GLY A 72 8.22 -23.63 14.58
CA GLY A 72 7.76 -22.25 14.48
C GLY A 72 6.26 -22.10 14.78
N ILE A 73 5.87 -20.93 15.24
CA ILE A 73 4.47 -20.57 15.50
C ILE A 73 4.06 -19.41 14.58
N PHE A 74 2.91 -19.57 13.91
CA PHE A 74 2.26 -18.48 13.20
C PHE A 74 1.06 -17.96 13.99
N ILE A 75 1.11 -16.68 14.40
CA ILE A 75 0.03 -16.00 15.15
C ILE A 75 -0.64 -14.98 14.23
N ASP A 76 -1.90 -15.25 13.85
CA ASP A 76 -2.74 -14.35 13.06
C ASP A 76 -3.50 -13.36 13.95
N GLU A 77 -3.55 -12.09 13.53
CA GLU A 77 -4.19 -10.95 14.22
C GLU A 77 -3.58 -10.66 15.61
N ILE A 78 -2.24 -10.59 15.66
CA ILE A 78 -1.45 -10.33 16.88
C ILE A 78 -1.92 -9.08 17.65
N GLN A 79 -2.52 -8.07 16.98
CA GLN A 79 -3.04 -6.87 17.63
C GLN A 79 -4.15 -7.13 18.64
N ARG A 80 -4.74 -8.31 18.65
CA ARG A 80 -5.76 -8.69 19.66
C ARG A 80 -5.18 -9.08 21.02
N CYS A 81 -3.87 -9.36 21.05
CA CYS A 81 -3.13 -9.68 22.27
C CYS A 81 -1.68 -9.15 22.19
N PRO A 82 -1.50 -7.81 22.18
CA PRO A 82 -0.19 -7.19 21.98
C PRO A 82 0.86 -7.59 23.01
N GLN A 83 0.45 -7.92 24.24
CA GLN A 83 1.35 -8.36 25.30
C GLN A 83 2.14 -9.63 24.94
N LEU A 84 1.70 -10.44 23.97
CA LEU A 84 2.47 -11.59 23.50
C LEU A 84 3.84 -11.19 22.94
N LEU A 85 3.98 -9.96 22.43
CA LEU A 85 5.24 -9.47 21.86
C LEU A 85 6.36 -9.45 22.89
N ASP A 86 6.08 -9.09 24.14
CA ASP A 86 7.06 -9.06 25.23
C ASP A 86 7.50 -10.49 25.62
N TYR A 87 6.56 -11.43 25.64
CA TYR A 87 6.88 -12.85 25.87
C TYR A 87 7.69 -13.45 24.71
N ILE A 88 7.32 -13.15 23.46
CA ILE A 88 8.08 -13.59 22.28
C ILE A 88 9.50 -13.04 22.34
N GLN A 89 9.69 -11.76 22.71
CA GLN A 89 11.01 -11.18 22.92
C GLN A 89 11.84 -12.02 23.91
N GLY A 90 11.28 -12.30 25.09
CA GLY A 90 11.97 -13.09 26.09
C GLY A 90 12.33 -14.49 25.61
N ILE A 91 11.46 -15.13 24.81
CA ILE A 91 11.72 -16.47 24.25
C ILE A 91 12.86 -16.42 23.23
N VAL A 92 12.84 -15.50 22.25
CA VAL A 92 13.86 -15.44 21.20
C VAL A 92 15.22 -14.98 21.73
N ASP A 93 15.27 -14.17 22.79
CA ASP A 93 16.51 -13.78 23.45
C ASP A 93 17.19 -14.97 24.16
N ASN A 94 16.40 -15.87 24.73
CA ASN A 94 16.92 -17.06 25.41
C ASN A 94 17.14 -18.24 24.45
N ASN A 95 16.38 -18.32 23.35
CA ASN A 95 16.49 -19.37 22.35
C ASN A 95 16.32 -18.82 20.92
N PRO A 96 17.41 -18.37 20.27
CA PRO A 96 17.38 -17.82 18.92
C PRO A 96 16.90 -18.80 17.83
N LYS A 97 16.80 -20.10 18.14
CA LYS A 97 16.26 -21.11 17.21
C LYS A 97 14.72 -21.14 17.17
N ARG A 98 14.08 -20.49 18.11
CA ARG A 98 12.61 -20.34 18.09
C ARG A 98 12.22 -19.30 17.07
N HIS A 99 11.28 -19.65 16.20
CA HIS A 99 10.81 -18.77 15.14
C HIS A 99 9.31 -18.47 15.29
N PHE A 100 8.96 -17.24 14.97
CA PHE A 100 7.58 -16.76 14.99
C PHE A 100 7.25 -16.02 13.68
N ALA A 101 6.06 -16.32 13.13
CA ALA A 101 5.46 -15.53 12.07
C ALA A 101 4.24 -14.81 12.66
N LEU A 102 4.15 -13.52 12.45
CA LEU A 102 3.09 -12.68 13.00
C LEU A 102 2.35 -11.98 11.86
N SER A 103 1.03 -11.99 11.86
CA SER A 103 0.25 -11.13 10.99
C SER A 103 -0.65 -10.20 11.79
N GLY A 104 -0.80 -8.98 11.30
CA GLY A 104 -1.70 -8.00 11.89
C GLY A 104 -2.35 -7.13 10.81
N SER A 105 -3.66 -6.91 10.91
CA SER A 105 -4.28 -5.80 10.20
C SER A 105 -3.92 -4.54 10.98
N SER A 106 -3.42 -3.54 10.28
CA SER A 106 -2.97 -2.24 10.76
C SER A 106 -3.57 -1.81 12.10
N ASN A 107 -2.74 -1.70 13.10
CA ASN A 107 -3.02 -0.85 14.24
C ASN A 107 -1.72 -0.13 14.59
N PHE A 108 -1.80 1.18 14.67
CA PHE A 108 -0.68 2.04 15.06
C PHE A 108 0.01 1.55 16.35
N GLU A 109 -0.76 1.02 17.29
CA GLU A 109 -0.24 0.46 18.54
C GLU A 109 0.58 -0.82 18.33
N VAL A 110 0.19 -1.68 17.38
CA VAL A 110 0.92 -2.94 17.13
C VAL A 110 2.27 -2.66 16.49
N MET A 111 2.32 -1.76 15.51
CA MET A 111 3.59 -1.36 14.89
C MET A 111 4.50 -0.68 15.90
N LYS A 112 3.94 0.15 16.79
CA LYS A 112 4.69 0.76 17.89
C LYS A 112 5.23 -0.31 18.84
N ASN A 113 4.40 -1.22 19.31
CA ASN A 113 4.80 -2.29 20.23
C ASN A 113 5.79 -3.27 19.59
N LEU A 114 5.63 -3.60 18.28
CA LEU A 114 6.61 -4.39 17.52
C LEU A 114 7.98 -3.69 17.50
N SER A 115 8.01 -2.37 17.25
CA SER A 115 9.26 -1.61 17.21
C SER A 115 9.89 -1.43 18.60
N GLU A 116 9.11 -1.41 19.66
CA GLU A 116 9.61 -1.28 21.03
C GLU A 116 10.09 -2.64 21.58
N SER A 117 9.27 -3.71 21.46
CA SER A 117 9.59 -5.02 22.07
C SER A 117 10.50 -5.89 21.20
N LEU A 118 10.38 -5.84 19.85
CA LEU A 118 11.10 -6.73 18.94
C LEU A 118 12.18 -6.04 18.10
N ALA A 119 12.65 -4.85 18.51
CA ALA A 119 13.71 -4.13 17.82
C ALA A 119 14.96 -5.00 17.62
N GLY A 120 15.43 -5.13 16.37
CA GLY A 120 16.57 -5.98 15.99
C GLY A 120 16.33 -7.49 15.97
N ARG A 121 15.11 -7.97 16.35
CA ARG A 121 14.73 -9.38 16.37
C ARG A 121 13.70 -9.74 15.31
N ALA A 122 12.97 -8.74 14.79
CA ALA A 122 11.92 -8.91 13.82
C ALA A 122 12.26 -8.30 12.47
N GLY A 123 12.06 -9.08 11.39
CA GLY A 123 11.87 -8.57 10.04
C GLY A 123 10.41 -8.14 9.86
N VAL A 124 10.18 -6.86 9.59
CA VAL A 124 8.83 -6.28 9.43
C VAL A 124 8.58 -5.98 7.96
N PHE A 125 7.44 -6.43 7.45
CA PHE A 125 7.07 -6.31 6.04
C PHE A 125 5.65 -5.77 5.88
N GLU A 126 5.44 -5.02 4.79
CA GLU A 126 4.14 -4.46 4.44
C GLU A 126 3.58 -5.16 3.19
N LEU A 127 2.39 -5.73 3.29
CA LEU A 127 1.72 -6.43 2.22
C LEU A 127 0.49 -5.66 1.75
N LEU A 128 0.63 -4.90 0.66
CA LEU A 128 -0.47 -4.20 -0.01
C LEU A 128 -1.28 -5.14 -0.91
N PRO A 129 -2.41 -4.69 -1.50
CA PRO A 129 -3.08 -5.41 -2.58
C PRO A 129 -2.10 -5.80 -3.70
N MET A 130 -2.47 -6.74 -4.55
CA MET A 130 -1.57 -7.30 -5.56
C MET A 130 -1.03 -6.23 -6.53
N SER A 131 0.16 -6.44 -7.05
CA SER A 131 0.74 -5.66 -8.14
C SER A 131 0.30 -6.19 -9.51
N ILE A 132 0.43 -5.36 -10.55
CA ILE A 132 0.21 -5.77 -11.94
C ILE A 132 1.08 -6.98 -12.28
N GLN A 133 2.33 -6.99 -11.84
CA GLN A 133 3.25 -8.10 -12.08
C GLN A 133 2.78 -9.42 -11.45
N GLU A 134 2.21 -9.37 -10.24
CA GLU A 134 1.70 -10.56 -9.53
C GLU A 134 0.46 -11.16 -10.20
N VAL A 135 -0.38 -10.33 -10.83
CA VAL A 135 -1.62 -10.79 -11.47
C VAL A 135 -1.47 -11.05 -12.97
N THR A 136 -0.29 -10.85 -13.56
CA THR A 136 -0.02 -11.14 -14.97
C THR A 136 -0.32 -12.61 -15.29
N GLY A 137 -1.09 -12.84 -16.35
CA GLY A 137 -1.57 -14.17 -16.73
C GLY A 137 -2.73 -14.73 -15.89
N LYS A 138 -3.19 -14.01 -14.86
CA LYS A 138 -4.33 -14.39 -14.00
C LYS A 138 -5.53 -13.45 -14.20
N VAL A 139 -5.26 -12.17 -14.43
CA VAL A 139 -6.25 -11.12 -14.68
C VAL A 139 -6.06 -10.62 -16.10
N ASP A 140 -7.17 -10.28 -16.77
CA ASP A 140 -7.13 -9.58 -18.06
C ASP A 140 -6.59 -8.16 -17.85
N LEU A 141 -5.36 -7.94 -18.29
CA LEU A 141 -4.68 -6.65 -18.19
C LEU A 141 -4.88 -5.76 -19.43
N ASP A 142 -5.59 -6.20 -20.46
CA ASP A 142 -5.81 -5.40 -21.67
C ASP A 142 -6.92 -4.36 -21.48
N ASN A 143 -7.82 -4.59 -20.54
CA ASN A 143 -8.89 -3.67 -20.23
C ASN A 143 -8.56 -2.81 -19.00
N LEU A 144 -7.88 -1.67 -19.24
CA LEU A 144 -7.48 -0.74 -18.17
C LEU A 144 -8.66 -0.32 -17.28
N ASN A 145 -9.80 0.06 -17.86
CA ASN A 145 -10.94 0.53 -17.08
C ASN A 145 -11.49 -0.57 -16.14
N GLN A 146 -11.43 -1.83 -16.58
CA GLN A 146 -11.81 -2.96 -15.74
C GLN A 146 -10.85 -3.13 -14.55
N ILE A 147 -9.55 -2.94 -14.77
CA ILE A 147 -8.53 -3.02 -13.70
C ILE A 147 -8.73 -1.87 -12.70
N LEU A 148 -8.88 -0.64 -13.19
CA LEU A 148 -9.10 0.53 -12.33
C LEU A 148 -10.37 0.38 -11.48
N TYR A 149 -11.46 -0.10 -12.08
CA TYR A 149 -12.73 -0.31 -11.40
C TYR A 149 -12.69 -1.48 -10.40
N ASN A 150 -12.10 -2.60 -10.82
CA ASN A 150 -12.01 -3.79 -9.96
C ASN A 150 -11.01 -3.62 -8.82
N GLY A 151 -9.91 -2.89 -9.03
CA GLY A 151 -8.78 -2.92 -8.12
C GLY A 151 -8.06 -4.27 -8.10
N LEU A 152 -7.11 -4.42 -7.18
CA LEU A 152 -6.18 -5.55 -7.15
C LEU A 152 -6.16 -6.29 -5.80
N TYR A 153 -7.27 -6.27 -5.05
CA TYR A 153 -7.38 -7.13 -3.87
C TYR A 153 -7.41 -8.62 -4.28
N PRO A 154 -6.73 -9.52 -3.53
CA PRO A 154 -6.64 -10.95 -3.87
C PRO A 154 -7.98 -11.62 -4.18
N SER A 155 -9.02 -11.34 -3.38
CA SER A 155 -10.35 -11.91 -3.58
C SER A 155 -11.02 -11.44 -4.88
N ILE A 156 -10.70 -10.23 -5.34
CA ILE A 156 -11.19 -9.67 -6.61
C ILE A 156 -10.45 -10.31 -7.77
N CYS A 157 -9.12 -10.44 -7.66
CA CYS A 157 -8.30 -11.11 -8.68
C CYS A 157 -8.69 -12.59 -8.87
N ALA A 158 -9.10 -13.25 -7.79
CA ALA A 158 -9.51 -14.66 -7.82
C ALA A 158 -10.95 -14.89 -8.32
N LYS A 159 -11.83 -13.87 -8.29
CA LYS A 159 -13.26 -14.01 -8.58
C LYS A 159 -13.74 -12.91 -9.52
N LYS A 160 -14.23 -13.26 -10.69
CA LYS A 160 -14.79 -12.30 -11.64
C LYS A 160 -16.02 -11.57 -11.05
N ASN A 161 -16.17 -10.29 -11.38
CA ASN A 161 -17.34 -9.43 -11.09
C ASN A 161 -17.71 -9.27 -9.60
N ILE A 162 -16.78 -9.47 -8.67
CA ILE A 162 -17.05 -9.33 -7.24
C ILE A 162 -16.91 -7.87 -6.74
N ALA A 163 -16.22 -7.00 -7.46
CA ALA A 163 -15.89 -5.63 -7.03
C ALA A 163 -17.12 -4.85 -6.57
N LYS A 164 -18.24 -4.92 -7.30
CA LYS A 164 -19.52 -4.26 -6.97
C LYS A 164 -20.12 -4.68 -5.63
N PHE A 165 -19.74 -5.84 -5.08
CA PHE A 165 -20.16 -6.30 -3.76
C PHE A 165 -19.05 -6.15 -2.72
N PHE A 166 -17.79 -6.24 -3.17
CA PHE A 166 -16.61 -6.18 -2.31
C PHE A 166 -16.46 -4.82 -1.66
N TYR A 167 -16.37 -3.72 -2.44
CA TYR A 167 -16.12 -2.40 -1.89
C TYR A 167 -17.24 -1.85 -1.01
N PRO A 168 -18.54 -1.99 -1.36
CA PRO A 168 -19.61 -1.62 -0.44
C PRO A 168 -19.51 -2.34 0.91
N SER A 169 -19.23 -3.65 0.88
CA SER A 169 -19.07 -4.45 2.10
C SER A 169 -17.79 -4.05 2.86
N TYR A 170 -16.69 -3.83 2.16
CA TYR A 170 -15.41 -3.43 2.74
C TYR A 170 -15.51 -2.07 3.44
N VAL A 171 -16.11 -1.07 2.79
CA VAL A 171 -16.32 0.25 3.38
C VAL A 171 -17.24 0.15 4.59
N LYS A 172 -18.39 -0.50 4.48
CA LYS A 172 -19.36 -0.62 5.57
C LYS A 172 -18.83 -1.38 6.79
N THR A 173 -18.08 -2.46 6.58
CA THR A 173 -17.63 -3.33 7.68
C THR A 173 -16.27 -2.95 8.24
N TYR A 174 -15.39 -2.37 7.45
CA TYR A 174 -14.06 -2.00 7.88
C TYR A 174 -13.90 -0.49 8.09
N LEU A 175 -14.20 0.34 7.09
CA LEU A 175 -13.99 1.79 7.21
C LEU A 175 -15.00 2.42 8.16
N GLU A 176 -16.28 2.14 7.98
CA GLU A 176 -17.34 2.76 8.77
C GLU A 176 -17.48 2.15 10.17
N LYS A 177 -16.96 0.97 10.42
CA LYS A 177 -16.98 0.33 11.73
C LYS A 177 -15.62 0.42 12.40
N ASP A 178 -14.64 -0.35 11.94
CA ASP A 178 -13.38 -0.54 12.67
C ASP A 178 -12.51 0.72 12.68
N VAL A 179 -12.36 1.40 11.52
CA VAL A 179 -11.55 2.63 11.42
C VAL A 179 -12.23 3.78 12.15
N ARG A 180 -13.55 3.91 12.02
CA ARG A 180 -14.32 4.90 12.75
C ARG A 180 -14.27 4.69 14.28
N ASP A 181 -14.35 3.45 14.75
CA ASP A 181 -14.28 3.13 16.17
C ASP A 181 -12.89 3.45 16.75
N LEU A 182 -11.81 3.17 16.01
CA LEU A 182 -10.44 3.59 16.35
C LEU A 182 -10.33 5.11 16.49
N LEU A 183 -11.01 5.87 15.63
CA LEU A 183 -11.03 7.32 15.64
C LEU A 183 -12.03 7.92 16.65
N GLN A 184 -12.86 7.09 17.29
CA GLN A 184 -13.96 7.50 18.16
C GLN A 184 -14.90 8.53 17.47
N ILE A 185 -15.12 8.38 16.16
CA ILE A 185 -15.93 9.29 15.36
C ILE A 185 -17.42 9.05 15.64
N LYS A 186 -18.08 10.04 16.20
CA LYS A 186 -19.53 10.01 16.46
C LYS A 186 -20.36 10.36 15.21
N ASP A 187 -19.81 11.19 14.32
CA ASP A 187 -20.50 11.69 13.11
C ASP A 187 -20.07 10.88 11.88
N GLN A 188 -20.82 9.84 11.57
CA GLN A 188 -20.60 8.97 10.42
C GLN A 188 -20.76 9.72 9.08
N ILE A 189 -21.68 10.68 9.00
CA ILE A 189 -21.96 11.44 7.77
C ILE A 189 -20.74 12.26 7.39
N ARG A 190 -20.12 12.96 8.34
CA ARG A 190 -18.90 13.74 8.11
C ARG A 190 -17.73 12.86 7.73
N PHE A 191 -17.60 11.68 8.35
CA PHE A 191 -16.53 10.76 8.01
C PHE A 191 -16.66 10.19 6.59
N THR A 192 -17.86 9.78 6.18
CA THR A 192 -18.14 9.33 4.81
C THR A 192 -17.89 10.46 3.80
N LYS A 193 -18.31 11.70 4.13
CA LYS A 193 -17.99 12.88 3.30
C LYS A 193 -16.49 13.11 3.19
N PHE A 194 -15.74 12.98 4.29
CA PHE A 194 -14.28 13.08 4.28
C PHE A 194 -13.63 12.03 3.34
N LEU A 195 -14.05 10.76 3.41
CA LEU A 195 -13.53 9.70 2.54
C LEU A 195 -13.78 10.02 1.05
N LYS A 196 -15.00 10.44 0.69
CA LYS A 196 -15.34 10.82 -0.69
C LYS A 196 -14.54 12.02 -1.18
N LEU A 197 -14.35 13.03 -0.32
CA LEU A 197 -13.54 14.20 -0.63
C LEU A 197 -12.03 13.86 -0.76
N CYS A 198 -11.52 12.90 0.00
CA CYS A 198 -10.17 12.36 -0.22
C CYS A 198 -10.06 11.69 -1.59
N ALA A 199 -11.06 10.88 -2.00
CA ALA A 199 -11.07 10.24 -3.31
C ALA A 199 -11.12 11.26 -4.45
N ALA A 200 -11.90 12.34 -4.30
CA ALA A 200 -11.96 13.43 -5.28
C ALA A 200 -10.64 14.25 -5.38
N ARG A 201 -9.67 14.01 -4.48
CA ARG A 201 -8.36 14.71 -4.42
C ARG A 201 -7.17 13.79 -4.69
N ILE A 202 -7.41 12.64 -5.28
CA ILE A 202 -6.32 11.74 -5.70
C ILE A 202 -5.34 12.49 -6.62
N GLY A 203 -4.04 12.32 -6.38
CA GLY A 203 -2.98 12.98 -7.14
C GLY A 203 -2.82 14.48 -6.88
N SER A 204 -3.63 15.06 -5.99
CA SER A 204 -3.57 16.48 -5.63
C SER A 204 -2.80 16.71 -4.34
N LEU A 205 -2.23 17.92 -4.20
CA LEU A 205 -1.58 18.34 -2.97
C LEU A 205 -2.61 18.37 -1.83
N PHE A 206 -2.27 17.71 -0.73
CA PHE A 206 -3.15 17.63 0.42
C PHE A 206 -3.17 18.93 1.22
N ASN A 207 -4.37 19.46 1.49
CA ASN A 207 -4.60 20.63 2.32
C ASN A 207 -5.65 20.33 3.41
N ALA A 208 -5.17 20.12 4.65
CA ALA A 208 -6.04 19.80 5.78
C ALA A 208 -7.01 20.93 6.16
N THR A 209 -6.63 22.19 5.93
CA THR A 209 -7.47 23.34 6.27
C THR A 209 -8.66 23.45 5.31
N GLU A 210 -8.40 23.35 4.02
CA GLU A 210 -9.43 23.35 2.98
C GLU A 210 -10.41 22.20 3.16
N LEU A 211 -9.88 20.98 3.31
CA LEU A 211 -10.70 19.79 3.51
C LEU A 211 -11.51 19.86 4.81
N GLY A 212 -10.93 20.42 5.88
CA GLY A 212 -11.63 20.64 7.15
C GLY A 212 -12.83 21.59 7.01
N ALA A 213 -12.67 22.68 6.27
CA ALA A 213 -13.76 23.62 6.00
C ALA A 213 -14.91 22.95 5.23
N GLU A 214 -14.59 22.13 4.23
CA GLU A 214 -15.61 21.42 3.43
C GLU A 214 -16.32 20.31 4.21
N VAL A 215 -15.61 19.58 5.06
CA VAL A 215 -16.18 18.51 5.91
C VAL A 215 -16.95 19.12 7.09
N GLY A 216 -16.59 20.31 7.53
CA GLY A 216 -17.14 20.97 8.71
C GLY A 216 -16.47 20.53 10.02
N VAL A 217 -15.14 20.29 9.98
CA VAL A 217 -14.31 19.93 11.14
C VAL A 217 -12.99 20.72 11.12
N SER A 218 -12.24 20.68 12.24
CA SER A 218 -10.94 21.35 12.30
C SER A 218 -9.88 20.66 11.42
N SER A 219 -8.87 21.42 10.97
CA SER A 219 -7.71 20.87 10.25
C SER A 219 -6.97 19.81 11.09
N LYS A 220 -6.93 19.97 12.41
CA LYS A 220 -6.36 19.00 13.34
C LYS A 220 -7.13 17.67 13.31
N THR A 221 -8.46 17.72 13.24
CA THR A 221 -9.32 16.54 13.09
C THR A 221 -9.03 15.83 11.76
N ILE A 222 -8.94 16.58 10.66
CA ILE A 222 -8.59 16.02 9.33
C ILE A 222 -7.22 15.34 9.37
N SER A 223 -6.20 15.98 9.94
CA SER A 223 -4.86 15.39 10.04
C SER A 223 -4.87 14.10 10.88
N HIS A 224 -5.65 14.06 11.94
CA HIS A 224 -5.81 12.84 12.75
C HIS A 224 -6.56 11.74 11.98
N TRP A 225 -7.65 12.06 11.29
CA TRP A 225 -8.35 11.07 10.45
C TRP A 225 -7.45 10.52 9.34
N LEU A 226 -6.68 11.41 8.71
CA LEU A 226 -5.74 11.03 7.66
C LEU A 226 -4.65 10.09 8.18
N SER A 227 -4.06 10.37 9.36
CA SER A 227 -3.03 9.50 9.94
C SER A 227 -3.55 8.09 10.24
N VAL A 228 -4.82 7.96 10.65
CA VAL A 228 -5.43 6.64 10.84
C VAL A 228 -5.71 5.94 9.52
N LEU A 229 -6.14 6.66 8.46
CA LEU A 229 -6.28 6.05 7.12
C LEU A 229 -4.92 5.54 6.59
N GLN A 230 -3.82 6.27 6.81
CA GLN A 230 -2.47 5.81 6.46
C GLN A 230 -2.08 4.58 7.29
N ALA A 231 -2.21 4.65 8.62
CA ALA A 231 -1.91 3.53 9.50
C ALA A 231 -2.79 2.29 9.21
N SER A 232 -3.96 2.49 8.60
CA SER A 232 -4.86 1.42 8.14
C SER A 232 -4.55 0.94 6.73
N TYR A 233 -3.47 1.42 6.10
CA TYR A 233 -3.09 1.09 4.72
C TYR A 233 -4.21 1.31 3.69
N LEU A 234 -5.00 2.37 3.87
CA LEU A 234 -6.08 2.74 2.94
C LEU A 234 -5.61 3.79 1.95
N ILE A 235 -4.75 4.67 2.43
CA ILE A 235 -4.14 5.74 1.65
C ILE A 235 -2.62 5.78 1.88
N THR A 236 -1.94 6.37 0.93
CA THR A 236 -0.53 6.75 1.01
C THR A 236 -0.40 8.24 0.73
N LEU A 237 0.41 8.92 1.52
CA LEU A 237 0.81 10.29 1.26
C LEU A 237 2.18 10.27 0.59
N LEU A 238 2.22 10.57 -0.70
CA LEU A 238 3.45 10.65 -1.48
C LEU A 238 4.13 11.99 -1.19
N PRO A 239 5.37 12.00 -0.63
CA PRO A 239 6.09 13.22 -0.37
C PRO A 239 6.65 13.84 -1.66
N PRO A 240 6.80 15.18 -1.72
CA PRO A 240 7.52 15.81 -2.81
C PRO A 240 9.02 15.53 -2.71
N TYR A 241 9.69 15.46 -3.85
CA TYR A 241 11.15 15.36 -3.89
C TYR A 241 11.81 16.71 -3.61
N TYR A 242 12.69 16.74 -2.66
CA TYR A 242 13.64 17.83 -2.41
C TYR A 242 14.98 17.23 -2.04
N GLU A 243 16.08 17.78 -2.57
CA GLU A 243 17.42 17.37 -2.20
C GLU A 243 17.69 17.66 -0.71
N ASN A 244 17.11 18.74 -0.20
CA ASN A 244 17.17 19.09 1.21
C ASN A 244 16.04 18.36 1.97
N ILE A 245 16.41 17.37 2.79
CA ILE A 245 15.49 16.55 3.58
C ILE A 245 14.53 17.37 4.47
N PRO A 246 14.97 18.38 5.26
CA PRO A 246 14.06 19.22 6.03
C PRO A 246 12.97 19.90 5.20
N LYS A 247 13.30 20.37 3.98
CA LYS A 247 12.30 20.96 3.07
C LYS A 247 11.28 19.93 2.62
N ARG A 248 11.70 18.70 2.38
CA ARG A 248 10.81 17.59 1.99
C ARG A 248 9.75 17.30 3.05
N LEU A 249 10.12 17.32 4.31
CA LEU A 249 9.27 16.97 5.44
C LEU A 249 8.18 18.01 5.76
N VAL A 250 8.35 19.27 5.33
CA VAL A 250 7.40 20.35 5.64
C VAL A 250 6.48 20.75 4.48
N LYS A 251 6.65 20.15 3.30
CA LYS A 251 5.82 20.46 2.13
C LYS A 251 4.64 19.49 2.01
N SER A 252 3.55 19.99 1.44
CA SER A 252 2.31 19.22 1.26
C SER A 252 2.53 17.99 0.38
N PRO A 253 2.19 16.78 0.84
CA PRO A 253 2.24 15.58 0.03
C PRO A 253 1.06 15.51 -0.95
N LYS A 254 1.13 14.62 -1.94
CA LYS A 254 -0.02 14.17 -2.74
C LYS A 254 -0.69 12.96 -2.06
N LEU A 255 -2.02 12.86 -2.18
CA LEU A 255 -2.80 11.77 -1.60
C LEU A 255 -3.13 10.72 -2.68
N TYR A 256 -2.89 9.44 -2.33
CA TYR A 256 -3.25 8.29 -3.15
C TYR A 256 -3.95 7.22 -2.33
N PHE A 257 -4.87 6.46 -2.95
CA PHE A 257 -5.47 5.28 -2.34
C PHE A 257 -4.61 4.04 -2.67
N ASN A 258 -4.46 3.14 -1.73
CA ASN A 258 -3.63 1.93 -1.92
C ASN A 258 -4.27 0.91 -2.87
N ASP A 259 -5.51 1.18 -3.31
CA ASP A 259 -6.20 0.38 -4.32
C ASP A 259 -7.12 1.28 -5.17
N PRO A 260 -7.03 1.22 -6.52
CA PRO A 260 -7.82 2.07 -7.41
C PRO A 260 -9.32 1.76 -7.38
N GLY A 261 -9.71 0.52 -7.12
CA GLY A 261 -11.11 0.12 -7.07
C GLY A 261 -11.84 0.69 -5.84
N LEU A 262 -11.14 0.82 -4.70
CA LEU A 262 -11.68 1.54 -3.54
C LEU A 262 -11.92 3.01 -3.88
N ALA A 263 -10.99 3.63 -4.60
CA ALA A 263 -11.14 5.01 -5.07
C ALA A 263 -12.35 5.16 -6.01
N CYS A 264 -12.50 4.26 -6.99
CA CYS A 264 -13.65 4.24 -7.89
C CYS A 264 -14.97 4.14 -7.11
N TYR A 265 -15.05 3.25 -6.13
CA TYR A 265 -16.24 3.10 -5.30
C TYR A 265 -16.59 4.39 -4.53
N LEU A 266 -15.59 5.04 -3.92
CA LEU A 266 -15.80 6.29 -3.17
C LEU A 266 -16.18 7.48 -4.07
N LEU A 267 -15.84 7.42 -5.36
CA LEU A 267 -16.20 8.38 -6.39
C LEU A 267 -17.55 8.08 -7.05
N ASP A 268 -18.33 7.11 -6.52
CA ASP A 268 -19.61 6.67 -7.05
C ASP A 268 -19.52 6.17 -8.52
N ILE A 269 -18.37 5.60 -8.94
CA ILE A 269 -18.20 4.96 -10.23
C ILE A 269 -18.78 3.54 -10.12
N GLU A 270 -19.89 3.29 -10.82
CA GLU A 270 -20.67 2.06 -10.70
C GLU A 270 -20.29 1.01 -11.74
N THR A 271 -19.69 1.44 -12.87
CA THR A 271 -19.29 0.55 -13.96
C THR A 271 -17.95 0.96 -14.57
N PRO A 272 -17.18 0.00 -15.12
CA PRO A 272 -15.91 0.31 -15.79
C PRO A 272 -16.08 1.29 -16.98
N GLN A 273 -17.23 1.24 -17.68
CA GLN A 273 -17.52 2.07 -18.84
C GLN A 273 -17.68 3.56 -18.48
N GLN A 274 -18.07 3.87 -17.23
CA GLN A 274 -18.13 5.28 -16.79
C GLN A 274 -16.75 5.93 -16.83
N LEU A 275 -15.66 5.18 -16.59
CA LEU A 275 -14.29 5.69 -16.63
C LEU A 275 -13.90 6.27 -17.99
N ASP A 276 -14.52 5.84 -19.10
CA ASP A 276 -14.19 6.38 -20.44
C ASP A 276 -14.41 7.89 -20.53
N ARG A 277 -15.35 8.42 -19.78
CA ARG A 277 -15.75 9.84 -19.79
C ARG A 277 -15.56 10.53 -18.45
N ASP A 278 -15.07 9.82 -17.46
CA ASP A 278 -14.87 10.37 -16.11
C ASP A 278 -13.61 11.24 -16.05
N LYS A 279 -13.76 12.42 -15.47
CA LYS A 279 -12.63 13.36 -15.29
C LYS A 279 -11.55 12.80 -14.36
N MET A 280 -11.91 11.91 -13.45
CA MET A 280 -10.98 11.31 -12.50
C MET A 280 -10.18 10.13 -13.08
N ARG A 281 -10.49 9.65 -14.31
CA ARG A 281 -9.79 8.53 -14.94
C ARG A 281 -8.28 8.70 -14.95
N GLY A 282 -7.80 9.91 -15.29
CA GLY A 282 -6.36 10.23 -15.29
C GLY A 282 -5.74 10.08 -13.90
N ALA A 283 -6.37 10.68 -12.89
CA ALA A 283 -5.89 10.64 -11.51
C ALA A 283 -5.96 9.22 -10.91
N ILE A 284 -6.99 8.42 -11.23
CA ILE A 284 -7.09 7.03 -10.78
C ILE A 284 -6.02 6.16 -11.47
N PHE A 285 -5.71 6.42 -12.74
CA PHE A 285 -4.61 5.75 -13.43
C PHE A 285 -3.25 6.11 -12.81
N GLU A 286 -2.98 7.40 -12.58
CA GLU A 286 -1.79 7.87 -11.87
C GLU A 286 -1.67 7.20 -10.49
N ASN A 287 -2.77 7.14 -9.75
CA ASN A 287 -2.85 6.44 -8.46
C ASN A 287 -2.38 4.97 -8.58
N MET A 288 -2.87 4.23 -9.58
CA MET A 288 -2.46 2.85 -9.79
C MET A 288 -0.95 2.76 -10.05
N ILE A 289 -0.40 3.61 -10.91
CA ILE A 289 1.03 3.61 -11.27
C ILE A 289 1.93 3.97 -10.08
N VAL A 290 1.55 5.00 -9.31
CA VAL A 290 2.28 5.37 -8.08
C VAL A 290 2.28 4.22 -7.08
N MET A 291 1.13 3.54 -6.93
CA MET A 291 1.05 2.39 -6.04
C MET A 291 1.84 1.18 -6.52
N GLU A 292 2.01 0.98 -7.85
CA GLU A 292 2.90 -0.07 -8.35
C GLU A 292 4.36 0.17 -7.94
N ALA A 293 4.84 1.42 -8.01
CA ALA A 293 6.18 1.77 -7.53
C ALA A 293 6.35 1.53 -6.02
N ILE A 294 5.36 1.87 -5.20
CA ILE A 294 5.38 1.64 -3.75
C ILE A 294 5.36 0.15 -3.43
N LYS A 295 4.49 -0.64 -4.09
CA LYS A 295 4.43 -2.09 -3.95
C LYS A 295 5.74 -2.76 -4.34
N HIS A 296 6.37 -2.30 -5.43
CA HIS A 296 7.68 -2.79 -5.86
C HIS A 296 8.72 -2.61 -4.75
N ARG A 297 8.81 -1.42 -4.15
CA ARG A 297 9.72 -1.13 -3.03
C ARG A 297 9.45 -2.05 -1.84
N TYR A 298 8.19 -2.19 -1.43
CA TYR A 298 7.82 -3.06 -0.31
C TYR A 298 8.13 -4.54 -0.60
N ASN A 299 7.94 -5.00 -1.84
CA ASN A 299 8.29 -6.36 -2.25
C ASN A 299 9.80 -6.63 -2.16
N MET A 300 10.63 -5.61 -2.27
CA MET A 300 12.08 -5.69 -2.05
C MET A 300 12.48 -5.50 -0.56
N GLY A 301 11.54 -5.35 0.35
CA GLY A 301 11.81 -5.04 1.77
C GLY A 301 12.33 -3.62 1.99
N LEU A 302 12.06 -2.69 1.08
CA LEU A 302 12.54 -1.31 1.13
C LEU A 302 11.38 -0.36 1.40
N GLU A 303 11.56 0.57 2.33
CA GLU A 303 10.63 1.65 2.62
C GLU A 303 11.07 2.96 1.95
N GLY A 304 10.09 3.79 1.57
CA GLY A 304 10.34 5.10 0.98
C GLY A 304 11.01 5.06 -0.39
N GLY A 305 11.70 6.14 -0.75
CA GLY A 305 12.38 6.26 -2.04
C GLY A 305 11.47 6.63 -3.21
N VAL A 306 10.18 6.83 -2.98
CA VAL A 306 9.17 7.21 -3.99
C VAL A 306 8.68 8.62 -3.69
N PHE A 307 8.64 9.47 -4.71
CA PHE A 307 8.33 10.89 -4.59
C PHE A 307 7.59 11.38 -5.84
N PHE A 308 7.02 12.59 -5.77
CA PHE A 308 6.71 13.41 -6.94
C PHE A 308 7.60 14.64 -6.95
N TYR A 309 7.74 15.32 -8.08
CA TYR A 309 8.39 16.62 -8.14
C TYR A 309 7.37 17.71 -8.45
N ARG A 310 7.45 18.82 -7.73
CA ARG A 310 6.72 20.04 -8.06
C ARG A 310 7.44 21.26 -7.48
N ASP A 311 7.68 22.27 -8.31
CA ASP A 311 8.30 23.54 -7.92
C ASP A 311 7.28 24.70 -7.82
N SER A 312 7.78 25.88 -7.46
CA SER A 312 6.95 27.10 -7.37
C SER A 312 6.43 27.60 -8.72
N ASN A 313 7.07 27.21 -9.82
CA ASN A 313 6.66 27.56 -11.19
C ASN A 313 5.66 26.55 -11.75
N GLN A 314 5.17 25.61 -10.93
CA GLN A 314 4.26 24.53 -11.30
C GLN A 314 4.86 23.52 -12.29
N ASN A 315 6.18 23.48 -12.43
CA ASN A 315 6.83 22.36 -13.11
C ASN A 315 6.61 21.10 -12.27
N GLU A 316 6.13 20.04 -12.88
CA GLU A 316 5.75 18.82 -12.18
C GLU A 316 6.23 17.57 -12.93
N VAL A 317 6.65 16.55 -12.19
CA VAL A 317 6.85 15.17 -12.66
C VAL A 317 6.09 14.27 -11.71
N ASP A 318 5.25 13.40 -12.26
CA ASP A 318 4.27 12.62 -11.52
C ASP A 318 4.91 11.66 -10.52
N LEU A 319 6.04 11.03 -10.89
CA LEU A 319 6.69 10.02 -10.07
C LEU A 319 8.22 10.07 -10.21
N LEU A 320 8.91 10.10 -9.09
CA LEU A 320 10.36 9.93 -8.98
C LEU A 320 10.67 8.76 -8.06
N ILE A 321 11.52 7.86 -8.50
CA ILE A 321 11.99 6.73 -7.70
C ILE A 321 13.48 6.89 -7.48
N LYS A 322 13.90 6.93 -6.21
CA LYS A 322 15.31 7.05 -5.81
C LYS A 322 15.88 5.67 -5.50
N GLN A 323 16.90 5.28 -6.24
CA GLN A 323 17.63 4.04 -6.05
C GLN A 323 19.13 4.29 -6.24
N GLU A 324 19.96 3.80 -5.33
CA GLU A 324 21.44 3.86 -5.39
C GLU A 324 22.04 5.26 -5.64
N GLY A 325 21.33 6.30 -5.21
CA GLY A 325 21.77 7.69 -5.38
C GLY A 325 21.28 8.37 -6.65
N GLU A 326 20.65 7.67 -7.56
CA GLU A 326 20.07 8.14 -8.81
C GLU A 326 18.54 8.18 -8.77
N LEU A 327 17.93 8.79 -9.77
CA LEU A 327 16.48 8.90 -9.93
C LEU A 327 16.00 8.27 -11.23
N THR A 328 14.93 7.50 -11.14
CA THR A 328 14.04 7.21 -12.28
C THR A 328 12.91 8.23 -12.27
N ALA A 329 12.73 8.97 -13.38
CA ALA A 329 11.69 9.99 -13.54
C ALA A 329 10.60 9.47 -14.47
N ILE A 330 9.35 9.47 -14.02
CA ILE A 330 8.23 8.88 -14.74
C ILE A 330 7.09 9.90 -14.86
N GLU A 331 6.61 10.08 -16.07
CA GLU A 331 5.39 10.80 -16.41
C GLU A 331 4.28 9.80 -16.69
N VAL A 332 3.07 10.03 -16.17
CA VAL A 332 1.96 9.08 -16.22
C VAL A 332 0.81 9.64 -17.07
N LYS A 333 0.38 8.91 -18.09
CA LYS A 333 -0.68 9.35 -19.01
C LYS A 333 -1.70 8.25 -19.29
N SER A 334 -2.94 8.47 -18.91
CA SER A 334 -4.03 7.50 -19.15
C SER A 334 -4.51 7.43 -20.61
N SER A 335 -3.87 8.18 -21.52
CA SER A 335 -4.17 8.17 -22.97
C SER A 335 -3.63 6.90 -23.62
N MET A 336 -4.34 6.37 -24.59
CA MET A 336 -3.87 5.29 -25.49
C MET A 336 -2.99 5.84 -26.63
N THR A 337 -3.11 7.14 -26.96
CA THR A 337 -2.34 7.76 -28.02
C THR A 337 -1.20 8.57 -27.43
N TYR A 338 0.02 8.29 -27.88
CA TYR A 338 1.18 9.08 -27.55
C TYR A 338 1.08 10.50 -28.09
N SER A 339 1.63 11.44 -27.32
CA SER A 339 1.84 12.84 -27.74
C SER A 339 3.22 13.29 -27.28
N SER A 340 3.96 14.00 -28.14
CA SER A 340 5.26 14.59 -27.79
C SER A 340 5.19 15.57 -26.61
N SER A 341 4.01 16.13 -26.34
CA SER A 341 3.79 16.97 -25.16
C SER A 341 4.00 16.23 -23.83
N PHE A 342 3.93 14.90 -23.82
CA PHE A 342 4.17 14.08 -22.62
C PHE A 342 5.64 14.11 -22.16
N GLU A 343 6.58 14.39 -23.09
CA GLU A 343 8.02 14.43 -22.80
C GLU A 343 8.47 15.74 -22.15
N LYS A 344 7.64 16.80 -22.18
CA LYS A 344 8.04 18.15 -21.83
C LYS A 344 8.70 18.26 -20.43
N ALA A 345 8.08 17.67 -19.41
CA ALA A 345 8.62 17.71 -18.05
C ALA A 345 9.93 16.90 -17.94
N LEU A 346 9.98 15.71 -18.55
CA LEU A 346 11.14 14.80 -18.52
C LEU A 346 12.36 15.35 -19.27
N THR A 347 12.16 16.16 -20.30
CA THR A 347 13.27 16.82 -21.02
C THR A 347 13.89 17.98 -20.22
N GLN A 348 13.14 18.58 -19.32
CA GLN A 348 13.56 19.73 -18.53
C GLN A 348 14.02 19.40 -17.12
N ILE A 349 13.71 18.21 -16.61
CA ILE A 349 13.90 17.84 -15.19
C ILE A 349 15.36 17.96 -14.71
N GLU A 350 16.34 17.69 -15.56
CA GLU A 350 17.76 17.83 -15.23
C GLU A 350 18.16 19.30 -14.94
N GLY A 351 17.39 20.26 -15.47
CA GLY A 351 17.55 21.68 -15.11
C GLY A 351 16.94 22.04 -13.75
N TRP A 352 16.09 21.18 -13.19
CA TRP A 352 15.38 21.43 -11.93
C TRP A 352 15.96 20.69 -10.72
N ILE A 353 16.60 19.55 -10.97
CA ILE A 353 17.12 18.62 -9.94
C ILE A 353 18.62 18.37 -10.25
N LYS A 354 19.44 18.36 -9.20
CA LYS A 354 20.89 18.08 -9.32
C LYS A 354 21.23 16.60 -9.24
N THR A 355 20.36 15.82 -8.57
CA THR A 355 20.54 14.39 -8.46
C THR A 355 20.50 13.75 -9.85
N PRO A 356 21.46 12.89 -10.23
CA PRO A 356 21.48 12.23 -11.52
C PRO A 356 20.18 11.47 -11.81
N ILE A 357 19.75 11.52 -13.07
CA ILE A 357 18.57 10.78 -13.53
C ILE A 357 19.06 9.67 -14.47
N SER A 358 18.97 8.42 -13.99
CA SER A 358 19.39 7.25 -14.75
C SER A 358 18.38 6.83 -15.81
N THR A 359 17.09 7.05 -15.53
CA THR A 359 16.00 6.62 -16.42
C THR A 359 14.91 7.67 -16.49
N LYS A 360 14.44 7.96 -17.70
CA LYS A 360 13.24 8.77 -17.96
C LYS A 360 12.23 7.91 -18.69
N ALA A 361 10.99 7.90 -18.22
CA ALA A 361 9.95 7.08 -18.84
C ALA A 361 8.58 7.78 -18.84
N ILE A 362 7.81 7.49 -19.87
CA ILE A 362 6.38 7.79 -19.94
C ILE A 362 5.66 6.46 -19.80
N VAL A 363 4.86 6.31 -18.73
CA VAL A 363 3.98 5.16 -18.54
C VAL A 363 2.58 5.53 -18.99
N TYR A 364 2.05 4.80 -19.96
CA TYR A 364 0.75 5.14 -20.56
C TYR A 364 -0.09 3.89 -20.88
N SER A 365 -1.30 4.09 -21.38
CA SER A 365 -2.22 2.99 -21.68
C SER A 365 -2.20 2.49 -23.13
N GLY A 366 -1.36 3.06 -24.00
CA GLY A 366 -1.22 2.60 -25.39
C GLY A 366 -0.26 1.41 -25.51
N ASP A 367 -0.39 0.66 -26.61
CA ASP A 367 0.36 -0.58 -26.83
C ASP A 367 1.73 -0.38 -27.48
N PHE A 368 1.98 0.80 -28.08
CA PHE A 368 3.28 1.07 -28.69
C PHE A 368 4.32 1.37 -27.61
N GLU A 369 5.42 0.64 -27.61
CA GLU A 369 6.55 0.82 -26.70
C GLU A 369 7.82 1.17 -27.46
N ASN A 370 8.66 2.03 -26.87
CA ASN A 370 9.96 2.39 -27.37
C ASN A 370 10.93 2.61 -26.22
N THR A 371 11.95 1.79 -26.13
CA THR A 371 12.99 1.83 -25.08
C THR A 371 14.38 2.20 -25.62
N SER A 372 14.47 2.57 -26.91
CA SER A 372 15.73 2.92 -27.57
C SER A 372 16.04 4.42 -27.58
N GLY A 373 15.14 5.26 -27.09
CA GLY A 373 15.30 6.71 -27.00
C GLY A 373 15.82 7.19 -25.65
N ASN A 374 16.01 8.51 -25.51
CA ASN A 374 16.37 9.15 -24.23
C ASN A 374 15.23 9.09 -23.19
N ILE A 375 14.00 8.87 -23.65
CA ILE A 375 12.80 8.72 -22.82
C ILE A 375 12.12 7.43 -23.25
N ASN A 376 11.98 6.51 -22.34
CA ASN A 376 11.31 5.23 -22.58
C ASN A 376 9.79 5.47 -22.65
N LEU A 377 9.13 4.91 -23.64
CA LEU A 377 7.67 4.85 -23.72
C LEU A 377 7.21 3.44 -23.40
N ILE A 378 6.45 3.28 -22.31
CA ILE A 378 6.16 1.97 -21.71
C ILE A 378 4.66 1.84 -21.46
N ASN A 379 4.09 0.70 -21.87
CA ASN A 379 2.74 0.34 -21.46
C ASN A 379 2.71 0.02 -19.96
N TYR A 380 1.65 0.46 -19.27
CA TYR A 380 1.49 0.22 -17.83
C TYR A 380 1.60 -1.26 -17.41
N ARG A 381 1.30 -2.20 -18.31
CA ARG A 381 1.42 -3.65 -18.05
C ARG A 381 2.87 -4.08 -17.81
N HIS A 382 3.82 -3.31 -18.36
CA HIS A 382 5.25 -3.59 -18.28
C HIS A 382 6.00 -2.63 -17.35
N ILE A 383 5.29 -1.90 -16.49
CA ILE A 383 5.88 -0.92 -15.58
C ILE A 383 7.01 -1.51 -14.71
N SER A 384 6.92 -2.79 -14.34
CA SER A 384 7.95 -3.47 -13.54
C SER A 384 9.33 -3.52 -14.22
N SER A 385 9.43 -3.23 -15.51
CA SER A 385 10.72 -3.18 -16.24
C SER A 385 11.56 -1.94 -15.91
N ILE A 386 10.97 -0.93 -15.28
CA ILE A 386 11.62 0.36 -14.94
C ILE A 386 11.53 0.72 -13.45
N LEU A 387 11.00 -0.18 -12.60
CA LEU A 387 10.90 -0.01 -11.15
C LEU A 387 12.12 -0.57 -10.42
#